data_97453a169e53b8334dc5a567a3bb55ef
#
_entry.id   97453a169e53b8334dc5a567a3bb55ef
#
_cell.length_a   1.000
_cell.length_b   1.000
_cell.length_c   1.000
_cell.angle_alpha   90.00
_cell.angle_beta   90.00
_cell.angle_gamma   90.00
#
_symmetry.space_group_name_H-M   'P 1'
#
loop_
_entity.id
_entity.type
_entity.pdbx_description
1 polymer ?
#
loop_
_entity_poly.entity_id
_entity_poly.type
_entity_poly.pdbx_seq_one_letter_code
_entity_poly.pdbx_strand_id
1 'polypeptide(L)'
;MKQPFCAPAEALRRVLDAAAQLPKPAVENAGLDEAVGRIAAAPLCARMDQPPFDRSPLDGYALHSADTAGAGEKTPKTLPVVMKLYAGDAPTAALPAGCAARIMTGAPLPAGADCILMQELTDGGEENVRIYAELSHNANVVFRGEDIAAGTLIADAGAVLTPAHLGVLAGQGFAEVPVYRPLTVGVLATGSELLAPGETLAPGKIYDANGIQNAARLRQMGFAVQRRHCSDDPTLIVAELEELLTGCDAVVTSGGVSVGQKDYLPVVLESLGAEPVFSGVAQKPGSPMLAAKVEGKLVFCLSGNPFAAAATLEQYVLPALLRAAGRMEKGCILPRTKRTLTTGFSKASKGNRYLRAKASGGTVAIPGEGNAEAHSSGSLSAMIGCNCLVELPAGSGPVKPGEEVEVLSFVY
;
A
#
# COMPACT_ATOMS: atom_id res chain seq x y z
N MET A 1 2.96 2.29 41.33
CA MET A 1 3.00 3.66 40.73
C MET A 1 2.49 3.55 39.29
N LYS A 2 1.43 4.27 38.90
CA LYS A 2 0.99 4.28 37.48
C LYS A 2 2.14 4.85 36.64
N GLN A 3 2.64 4.09 35.70
CA GLN A 3 3.61 4.60 34.73
C GLN A 3 2.97 5.78 33.97
N PRO A 4 3.72 6.86 33.70
CA PRO A 4 3.21 7.95 32.89
C PRO A 4 2.85 7.44 31.49
N PHE A 5 1.78 7.98 30.91
CA PHE A 5 1.39 7.64 29.55
C PHE A 5 2.51 7.92 28.56
N CYS A 6 2.71 7.01 27.64
CA CYS A 6 3.72 7.10 26.60
C CYS A 6 3.40 8.25 25.61
N ALA A 7 4.39 8.99 25.17
CA ALA A 7 4.20 9.97 24.11
C ALA A 7 3.78 9.27 22.79
N PRO A 8 2.92 9.89 21.94
CA PRO A 8 2.43 9.25 20.71
C PRO A 8 3.54 8.71 19.81
N ALA A 9 4.59 9.49 19.56
CA ALA A 9 5.73 9.06 18.74
C ALA A 9 6.49 7.87 19.35
N GLU A 10 6.65 7.86 20.68
CA GLU A 10 7.29 6.77 21.40
C GLU A 10 6.43 5.50 21.39
N ALA A 11 5.10 5.64 21.54
CA ALA A 11 4.17 4.51 21.43
C ALA A 11 4.25 3.85 20.04
N LEU A 12 4.25 4.65 18.98
CA LEU A 12 4.42 4.17 17.61
C LEU A 12 5.76 3.44 17.42
N ARG A 13 6.86 4.03 17.88
CA ARG A 13 8.18 3.40 17.81
C ARG A 13 8.19 2.03 18.53
N ARG A 14 7.67 1.96 19.75
CA ARG A 14 7.64 0.72 20.54
C ARG A 14 6.87 -0.40 19.87
N VAL A 15 5.70 -0.11 19.25
CA VAL A 15 4.94 -1.15 18.55
C VAL A 15 5.60 -1.59 17.25
N LEU A 16 6.30 -0.69 16.54
CA LEU A 16 7.08 -1.03 15.36
C LEU A 16 8.29 -1.89 15.72
N ASP A 17 9.01 -1.55 16.79
CA ASP A 17 10.14 -2.33 17.32
C ASP A 17 9.68 -3.73 17.76
N ALA A 18 8.55 -3.80 18.48
CA ALA A 18 7.97 -5.05 18.92
C ALA A 18 7.56 -5.94 17.73
N ALA A 19 6.94 -5.34 16.70
CA ALA A 19 6.55 -6.03 15.48
C ALA A 19 7.75 -6.51 14.64
N ALA A 20 8.83 -5.72 14.61
CA ALA A 20 10.06 -6.09 13.88
C ALA A 20 10.78 -7.32 14.47
N GLN A 21 10.57 -7.58 15.76
CA GLN A 21 11.15 -8.74 16.47
C GLN A 21 10.36 -10.04 16.23
N LEU A 22 9.14 -9.97 15.70
CA LEU A 22 8.33 -11.15 15.42
C LEU A 22 8.91 -11.95 14.25
N PRO A 23 8.73 -13.29 14.24
CA PRO A 23 9.03 -14.11 13.07
C PRO A 23 8.23 -13.58 11.86
N LYS A 24 8.88 -13.56 10.70
CA LYS A 24 8.17 -13.23 9.45
C LYS A 24 7.12 -14.29 9.14
N PRO A 25 6.00 -13.91 8.51
CA PRO A 25 5.01 -14.87 8.06
C PRO A 25 5.63 -15.90 7.09
N ALA A 26 5.01 -17.07 7.01
CA ALA A 26 5.42 -18.08 6.03
C ALA A 26 5.39 -17.51 4.61
N VAL A 27 6.36 -17.94 3.80
CA VAL A 27 6.44 -17.60 2.38
C VAL A 27 5.62 -18.59 1.58
N GLU A 28 4.85 -18.09 0.64
CA GLU A 28 4.10 -18.87 -0.34
C GLU A 28 4.35 -18.30 -1.75
N ASN A 29 4.19 -19.11 -2.78
CA ASN A 29 4.18 -18.63 -4.15
C ASN A 29 2.76 -18.25 -4.54
N ALA A 30 2.58 -17.02 -4.96
CA ALA A 30 1.30 -16.51 -5.46
C ALA A 30 1.38 -16.33 -6.98
N GLY A 31 0.36 -16.77 -7.71
CA GLY A 31 0.18 -16.42 -9.12
C GLY A 31 0.08 -14.91 -9.29
N LEU A 32 0.52 -14.39 -10.45
CA LEU A 32 0.53 -12.94 -10.66
C LEU A 32 -0.86 -12.30 -10.51
N ASP A 33 -1.92 -13.01 -10.93
CA ASP A 33 -3.31 -12.52 -10.80
C ASP A 33 -3.76 -12.33 -9.34
N GLU A 34 -3.13 -13.06 -8.40
CA GLU A 34 -3.44 -13.04 -6.97
C GLU A 34 -2.42 -12.22 -6.15
N ALA A 35 -1.34 -11.75 -6.80
CA ALA A 35 -0.22 -11.12 -6.12
C ALA A 35 -0.41 -9.62 -5.87
N VAL A 36 -1.43 -8.97 -6.44
CA VAL A 36 -1.69 -7.54 -6.21
C VAL A 36 -1.93 -7.26 -4.72
N GLY A 37 -1.23 -6.26 -4.18
CA GLY A 37 -1.32 -5.88 -2.77
C GLY A 37 -0.60 -6.82 -1.80
N ARG A 38 -0.07 -7.96 -2.28
CA ARG A 38 0.76 -8.87 -1.47
C ARG A 38 2.15 -8.25 -1.22
N ILE A 39 2.83 -8.74 -0.20
CA ILE A 39 4.14 -8.28 0.20
C ILE A 39 5.18 -9.26 -0.33
N ALA A 40 6.12 -8.79 -1.16
CA ALA A 40 7.21 -9.60 -1.68
C ALA A 40 8.08 -10.16 -0.55
N ALA A 41 8.31 -11.46 -0.54
CA ALA A 41 9.11 -12.12 0.50
C ALA A 41 10.61 -12.13 0.19
N ALA A 42 10.98 -11.89 -1.07
CA ALA A 42 12.35 -11.80 -1.56
C ALA A 42 12.48 -10.68 -2.59
N PRO A 43 13.71 -10.20 -2.87
CA PRO A 43 13.93 -9.29 -3.99
C PRO A 43 13.55 -9.95 -5.31
N LEU A 44 12.84 -9.22 -6.16
CA LEU A 44 12.42 -9.66 -7.50
C LEU A 44 13.22 -8.88 -8.53
N CYS A 45 14.07 -9.60 -9.27
CA CYS A 45 14.94 -9.00 -10.29
C CYS A 45 14.54 -9.45 -11.69
N ALA A 46 14.81 -8.62 -12.68
CA ALA A 46 14.59 -8.91 -14.08
C ALA A 46 15.39 -10.16 -14.51
N ARG A 47 14.72 -11.11 -15.18
CA ARG A 47 15.33 -12.34 -15.65
C ARG A 47 16.03 -12.20 -17.01
N MET A 48 15.61 -11.21 -17.78
CA MET A 48 16.10 -10.95 -19.13
C MET A 48 16.05 -9.46 -19.45
N ASP A 49 16.74 -9.07 -20.51
CA ASP A 49 16.63 -7.73 -21.07
C ASP A 49 15.21 -7.47 -21.61
N GLN A 50 14.73 -6.25 -21.43
CA GLN A 50 13.45 -5.78 -21.98
C GLN A 50 13.69 -4.49 -22.77
N PRO A 51 13.41 -4.44 -24.10
CA PRO A 51 13.00 -5.58 -24.91
C PRO A 51 14.13 -6.63 -25.02
N PRO A 52 13.81 -7.90 -25.39
CA PRO A 52 14.80 -8.98 -25.45
C PRO A 52 15.67 -8.94 -26.72
N PHE A 53 15.39 -8.07 -27.67
CA PHE A 53 16.10 -7.84 -28.93
C PHE A 53 15.92 -6.40 -29.41
N ASP A 54 16.82 -5.94 -30.31
CA ASP A 54 16.65 -4.67 -30.99
C ASP A 54 15.43 -4.70 -31.89
N ARG A 55 14.57 -3.68 -31.83
CA ARG A 55 13.29 -3.66 -32.52
C ARG A 55 12.92 -2.30 -33.11
N SER A 56 11.96 -2.33 -34.04
CA SER A 56 11.36 -1.12 -34.57
C SER A 56 10.32 -0.51 -33.61
N PRO A 57 10.38 0.79 -33.29
CA PRO A 57 9.31 1.53 -32.60
C PRO A 57 8.19 2.00 -33.54
N LEU A 58 8.37 1.87 -34.87
CA LEU A 58 7.49 2.43 -35.88
C LEU A 58 7.39 1.53 -37.12
N ASP A 59 6.41 1.79 -37.96
CA ASP A 59 6.25 1.15 -39.27
C ASP A 59 7.13 1.86 -40.30
N GLY A 60 7.90 1.11 -41.07
CA GLY A 60 8.83 1.69 -42.01
C GLY A 60 9.75 0.72 -42.69
N TYR A 61 11.02 1.08 -42.86
CA TYR A 61 12.05 0.31 -43.51
C TYR A 61 13.33 0.27 -42.68
N ALA A 62 13.79 -0.91 -42.33
CA ALA A 62 15.11 -1.11 -41.76
C ALA A 62 16.17 -1.04 -42.88
N LEU A 63 17.23 -0.29 -42.65
CA LEU A 63 18.23 0.10 -43.63
C LEU A 63 19.64 0.05 -43.03
N HIS A 64 20.64 0.04 -43.89
CA HIS A 64 21.98 0.54 -43.49
C HIS A 64 22.00 2.05 -43.62
N SER A 65 22.37 2.77 -42.57
CA SER A 65 22.42 4.24 -42.56
C SER A 65 23.31 4.79 -43.68
N ALA A 66 24.41 4.09 -44.04
CA ALA A 66 25.29 4.44 -45.15
C ALA A 66 24.55 4.47 -46.51
N ASP A 67 23.54 3.62 -46.71
CA ASP A 67 22.75 3.58 -47.94
C ASP A 67 21.80 4.77 -48.05
N THR A 68 21.52 5.48 -46.94
CA THR A 68 20.65 6.67 -46.90
C THR A 68 21.40 7.96 -47.23
N ALA A 69 22.74 7.97 -47.22
CA ALA A 69 23.57 9.18 -47.35
C ALA A 69 23.21 10.02 -48.58
N GLY A 70 22.84 11.27 -48.38
CA GLY A 70 22.42 12.21 -49.44
C GLY A 70 21.00 12.00 -49.94
N ALA A 71 20.19 11.13 -49.32
CA ALA A 71 18.78 10.97 -49.65
C ALA A 71 17.99 12.20 -49.21
N GLY A 72 17.05 12.65 -50.02
CA GLY A 72 16.15 13.77 -49.74
C GLY A 72 15.03 13.83 -50.76
N GLU A 73 14.03 14.72 -50.53
CA GLU A 73 12.86 14.87 -51.42
C GLU A 73 13.27 15.12 -52.89
N LYS A 74 14.33 15.90 -53.11
CA LYS A 74 14.85 16.20 -54.46
C LYS A 74 15.89 15.22 -54.97
N THR A 75 16.39 14.38 -54.08
CA THR A 75 17.45 13.39 -54.37
C THR A 75 17.06 12.03 -53.77
N PRO A 76 15.91 11.45 -54.16
CA PRO A 76 15.48 10.19 -53.59
C PRO A 76 16.42 9.04 -53.99
N LYS A 77 16.62 8.10 -53.07
CA LYS A 77 17.33 6.83 -53.37
C LYS A 77 16.33 5.70 -53.47
N THR A 78 16.53 4.80 -54.38
CA THR A 78 15.69 3.60 -54.55
C THR A 78 16.46 2.38 -54.12
N LEU A 79 15.86 1.59 -53.23
CA LEU A 79 16.43 0.38 -52.65
C LEU A 79 15.47 -0.81 -52.87
N PRO A 80 15.94 -2.01 -53.27
CA PRO A 80 15.11 -3.19 -53.36
C PRO A 80 14.67 -3.65 -51.95
N VAL A 81 13.41 -3.99 -51.79
CA VAL A 81 12.86 -4.53 -50.57
C VAL A 81 12.99 -6.05 -50.60
N VAL A 82 13.89 -6.60 -49.79
CA VAL A 82 14.23 -8.03 -49.80
C VAL A 82 13.64 -8.84 -48.65
N MET A 83 13.08 -8.13 -47.65
CA MET A 83 12.45 -8.73 -46.45
C MET A 83 11.19 -7.97 -46.09
N LYS A 84 10.24 -8.69 -45.46
CA LYS A 84 9.09 -8.09 -44.74
C LYS A 84 9.06 -8.70 -43.34
N LEU A 85 9.09 -7.84 -42.28
CA LEU A 85 9.25 -8.25 -40.91
C LEU A 85 8.09 -7.70 -40.07
N TYR A 86 7.43 -8.57 -39.36
CA TYR A 86 6.32 -8.27 -38.45
C TYR A 86 6.69 -8.60 -37.01
N ALA A 87 5.93 -8.05 -36.06
CA ALA A 87 6.06 -8.46 -34.67
C ALA A 87 5.79 -9.97 -34.53
N GLY A 88 6.71 -10.68 -33.88
CA GLY A 88 6.68 -12.13 -33.74
C GLY A 88 7.56 -12.88 -34.75
N ASP A 89 8.07 -12.20 -35.76
CA ASP A 89 9.05 -12.81 -36.67
C ASP A 89 10.42 -12.99 -36.00
N ALA A 90 11.22 -13.92 -36.56
CA ALA A 90 12.62 -14.17 -36.15
C ALA A 90 13.51 -14.16 -37.38
N PRO A 91 14.01 -13.00 -37.84
CA PRO A 91 14.83 -12.95 -39.06
C PRO A 91 16.13 -13.73 -38.89
N THR A 92 16.39 -14.66 -39.78
CA THR A 92 17.59 -15.49 -39.73
C THR A 92 18.66 -15.05 -40.75
N ALA A 93 18.27 -14.21 -41.71
CA ALA A 93 19.19 -13.66 -42.72
C ALA A 93 19.54 -12.21 -42.36
N ALA A 94 20.79 -11.85 -42.66
CA ALA A 94 21.22 -10.44 -42.56
C ALA A 94 20.65 -9.63 -43.74
N LEU A 95 20.35 -8.35 -43.53
CA LEU A 95 20.00 -7.41 -44.59
C LEU A 95 21.24 -7.10 -45.42
N PRO A 96 21.26 -7.37 -46.73
CA PRO A 96 22.39 -7.00 -47.57
C PRO A 96 22.51 -5.49 -47.71
N ALA A 97 23.74 -4.98 -47.83
CA ALA A 97 23.98 -3.57 -48.17
C ALA A 97 23.30 -3.19 -49.50
N GLY A 98 22.78 -1.98 -49.62
CA GLY A 98 22.02 -1.50 -50.76
C GLY A 98 20.60 -2.05 -50.84
N CYS A 99 20.09 -2.71 -49.81
CA CYS A 99 18.72 -3.24 -49.69
C CYS A 99 17.95 -2.65 -48.52
N ALA A 100 16.64 -2.82 -48.58
CA ALA A 100 15.70 -2.42 -47.51
C ALA A 100 14.93 -3.65 -46.99
N ALA A 101 14.58 -3.66 -45.69
CA ALA A 101 13.62 -4.58 -45.14
C ALA A 101 12.38 -3.79 -44.69
N ARG A 102 11.19 -4.11 -45.24
CA ARG A 102 9.93 -3.57 -44.72
C ARG A 102 9.76 -4.06 -43.30
N ILE A 103 9.63 -3.16 -42.34
CA ILE A 103 9.55 -3.50 -40.91
C ILE A 103 8.35 -2.82 -40.26
N MET A 104 7.63 -3.55 -39.41
CA MET A 104 6.50 -3.05 -38.65
C MET A 104 6.88 -2.84 -37.19
N THR A 105 6.12 -2.01 -36.51
CA THR A 105 6.26 -1.72 -35.08
C THR A 105 6.35 -3.02 -34.27
N GLY A 106 7.37 -3.13 -33.41
CA GLY A 106 7.62 -4.30 -32.58
C GLY A 106 8.39 -5.44 -33.27
N ALA A 107 8.60 -5.38 -34.58
CA ALA A 107 9.39 -6.39 -35.31
C ALA A 107 10.88 -6.28 -34.94
N PRO A 108 11.61 -7.43 -34.86
CA PRO A 108 13.04 -7.44 -34.60
C PRO A 108 13.82 -6.84 -35.76
N LEU A 109 14.84 -6.05 -35.41
CA LEU A 109 15.78 -5.49 -36.41
C LEU A 109 16.62 -6.61 -36.98
N PRO A 110 16.68 -6.79 -38.35
CA PRO A 110 17.50 -7.79 -38.93
C PRO A 110 19.00 -7.45 -38.80
N ALA A 111 19.84 -8.47 -38.64
CA ALA A 111 21.29 -8.27 -38.63
C ALA A 111 21.74 -7.49 -39.86
N GLY A 112 22.68 -6.53 -39.69
CA GLY A 112 23.16 -5.66 -40.76
C GLY A 112 22.44 -4.32 -40.85
N ALA A 113 21.13 -4.26 -40.54
CA ALA A 113 20.45 -2.98 -40.44
C ALA A 113 20.88 -2.25 -39.17
N ASP A 114 21.03 -0.92 -39.26
CA ASP A 114 21.46 -0.04 -38.17
C ASP A 114 20.58 1.20 -38.02
N CYS A 115 19.53 1.37 -38.83
CA CYS A 115 18.57 2.43 -38.71
C CYS A 115 17.20 2.04 -39.27
N ILE A 116 16.16 2.80 -38.89
CA ILE A 116 14.78 2.58 -39.34
C ILE A 116 14.21 3.91 -39.84
N LEU A 117 13.83 3.95 -41.12
CA LEU A 117 13.16 5.07 -41.75
C LEU A 117 11.64 4.88 -41.63
N MET A 118 10.92 5.85 -41.07
CA MET A 118 9.47 5.82 -41.00
C MET A 118 8.86 5.81 -42.39
N GLN A 119 7.77 5.09 -42.59
CA GLN A 119 7.14 4.90 -43.89
C GLN A 119 6.70 6.23 -44.53
N GLU A 120 6.35 7.25 -43.72
CA GLU A 120 5.92 8.58 -44.16
C GLU A 120 7.03 9.33 -44.91
N LEU A 121 8.27 8.95 -44.73
CA LEU A 121 9.44 9.50 -45.45
C LEU A 121 9.85 8.63 -46.65
N THR A 122 8.90 7.86 -47.19
CA THR A 122 9.10 6.95 -48.36
C THR A 122 7.88 6.98 -49.28
N ASP A 123 7.98 6.32 -50.45
CA ASP A 123 6.82 6.09 -51.33
C ASP A 123 6.00 4.85 -50.93
N GLY A 124 6.40 4.13 -49.88
CA GLY A 124 5.71 2.91 -49.41
C GLY A 124 5.91 1.70 -50.35
N GLY A 125 6.91 1.71 -51.19
CA GLY A 125 7.13 0.65 -52.21
C GLY A 125 7.37 -0.74 -51.65
N GLU A 126 6.73 -1.76 -52.24
CA GLU A 126 6.78 -3.14 -51.74
C GLU A 126 7.91 -4.02 -52.31
N GLU A 127 8.31 -3.75 -53.56
CA GLU A 127 9.43 -4.45 -54.24
C GLU A 127 10.68 -3.57 -54.25
N ASN A 128 10.49 -2.27 -54.45
CA ASN A 128 11.49 -1.23 -54.39
C ASN A 128 10.93 -0.02 -53.64
N VAL A 129 11.66 0.53 -52.69
CA VAL A 129 11.25 1.69 -51.94
C VAL A 129 12.10 2.91 -52.29
N ARG A 130 11.44 4.07 -52.47
CA ARG A 130 12.12 5.37 -52.59
C ARG A 130 12.18 6.01 -51.22
N ILE A 131 13.36 6.32 -50.76
CA ILE A 131 13.60 6.98 -49.48
C ILE A 131 13.91 8.45 -49.71
N TYR A 132 13.30 9.33 -48.83
CA TYR A 132 13.38 10.77 -48.99
C TYR A 132 14.12 11.47 -47.85
N ALA A 133 14.80 10.70 -46.98
CA ALA A 133 15.58 11.26 -45.89
C ALA A 133 16.84 10.45 -45.62
N GLU A 134 17.90 11.14 -45.27
CA GLU A 134 19.13 10.57 -44.71
C GLU A 134 18.97 10.32 -43.21
N LEU A 135 19.46 9.19 -42.72
CA LEU A 135 19.44 8.79 -41.32
C LEU A 135 20.87 8.62 -40.77
N SER A 136 21.04 9.00 -39.53
CA SER A 136 22.24 8.65 -38.79
C SER A 136 22.20 7.17 -38.33
N HIS A 137 23.37 6.66 -38.02
CA HIS A 137 23.52 5.35 -37.39
C HIS A 137 22.68 5.28 -36.09
N ASN A 138 21.99 4.19 -35.90
CA ASN A 138 21.09 3.92 -34.78
C ASN A 138 19.80 4.77 -34.71
N ALA A 139 19.48 5.53 -35.78
CA ALA A 139 18.24 6.31 -35.81
C ALA A 139 17.01 5.39 -35.72
N ASN A 140 16.10 5.71 -34.80
CA ASN A 140 14.82 5.03 -34.59
C ASN A 140 14.94 3.54 -34.27
N VAL A 141 16.01 3.11 -33.61
CA VAL A 141 16.17 1.73 -33.09
C VAL A 141 15.88 1.75 -31.58
N VAL A 142 15.01 0.87 -31.12
CA VAL A 142 14.85 0.56 -29.68
C VAL A 142 15.76 -0.63 -29.38
N PHE A 143 16.75 -0.40 -28.53
CA PHE A 143 17.77 -1.41 -28.25
C PHE A 143 17.31 -2.45 -27.23
N ARG A 144 17.85 -3.63 -27.35
CA ARG A 144 17.75 -4.67 -26.34
C ARG A 144 18.15 -4.13 -24.96
N GLY A 145 17.30 -4.33 -23.95
CA GLY A 145 17.55 -3.91 -22.58
C GLY A 145 17.38 -2.41 -22.32
N GLU A 146 16.90 -1.64 -23.29
CA GLU A 146 16.74 -0.18 -23.17
C GLU A 146 15.77 0.21 -22.06
N ASP A 147 14.71 -0.57 -21.82
CA ASP A 147 13.74 -0.36 -20.75
C ASP A 147 14.24 -0.98 -19.42
N ILE A 148 14.58 -2.26 -19.45
CA ILE A 148 15.04 -2.98 -18.25
C ILE A 148 16.17 -3.94 -18.66
N ALA A 149 17.34 -3.81 -18.04
CA ALA A 149 18.43 -4.75 -18.20
C ALA A 149 18.24 -5.98 -17.29
N ALA A 150 18.67 -7.14 -17.72
CA ALA A 150 18.70 -8.35 -16.90
C ALA A 150 19.42 -8.11 -15.56
N GLY A 151 18.84 -8.60 -14.46
CA GLY A 151 19.34 -8.37 -13.09
C GLY A 151 18.86 -7.08 -12.42
N THR A 152 18.20 -6.15 -13.13
CA THR A 152 17.64 -4.94 -12.55
C THR A 152 16.59 -5.31 -11.48
N LEU A 153 16.68 -4.65 -10.31
CA LEU A 153 15.71 -4.84 -9.22
C LEU A 153 14.35 -4.25 -9.62
N ILE A 154 13.31 -5.09 -9.60
CA ILE A 154 11.91 -4.72 -9.88
C ILE A 154 11.18 -4.38 -8.57
N ALA A 155 11.36 -5.22 -7.55
CA ALA A 155 10.77 -5.00 -6.23
C ALA A 155 11.69 -5.53 -5.13
N ASP A 156 11.86 -4.75 -4.05
CA ASP A 156 12.57 -5.19 -2.85
C ASP A 156 11.75 -6.21 -2.03
N ALA A 157 12.45 -6.99 -1.21
CA ALA A 157 11.78 -7.73 -0.14
C ALA A 157 11.03 -6.76 0.80
N GLY A 158 9.76 -7.06 1.09
CA GLY A 158 8.90 -6.19 1.88
C GLY A 158 8.18 -5.10 1.07
N ALA A 159 8.38 -5.03 -0.23
CA ALA A 159 7.61 -4.16 -1.11
C ALA A 159 6.18 -4.70 -1.29
N VAL A 160 5.21 -3.80 -1.34
CA VAL A 160 3.83 -4.14 -1.74
C VAL A 160 3.76 -4.18 -3.26
N LEU A 161 3.33 -5.32 -3.81
CA LEU A 161 3.21 -5.52 -5.24
C LEU A 161 2.03 -4.73 -5.80
N THR A 162 2.33 -3.83 -6.72
CA THR A 162 1.34 -3.00 -7.42
C THR A 162 1.05 -3.58 -8.81
N PRO A 163 -0.04 -3.15 -9.49
CA PRO A 163 -0.29 -3.56 -10.88
C PRO A 163 0.91 -3.31 -11.81
N ALA A 164 1.67 -2.22 -11.61
CA ALA A 164 2.86 -1.93 -12.40
C ALA A 164 3.97 -2.99 -12.18
N HIS A 165 4.22 -3.38 -10.92
CA HIS A 165 5.16 -4.48 -10.65
C HIS A 165 4.74 -5.77 -11.35
N LEU A 166 3.44 -6.13 -11.28
CA LEU A 166 2.93 -7.37 -11.89
C LEU A 166 3.05 -7.34 -13.42
N GLY A 167 2.78 -6.20 -14.06
CA GLY A 167 2.97 -6.04 -15.50
C GLY A 167 4.42 -6.26 -15.93
N VAL A 168 5.38 -5.67 -15.19
CA VAL A 168 6.80 -5.87 -15.45
C VAL A 168 7.20 -7.32 -15.22
N LEU A 169 6.79 -7.94 -14.10
CA LEU A 169 7.09 -9.34 -13.79
C LEU A 169 6.53 -10.31 -14.83
N ALA A 170 5.30 -10.04 -15.33
CA ALA A 170 4.71 -10.82 -16.42
C ALA A 170 5.55 -10.69 -17.70
N GLY A 171 5.98 -9.47 -18.07
CA GLY A 171 6.89 -9.21 -19.19
C GLY A 171 8.25 -9.91 -19.04
N GLN A 172 8.67 -10.21 -17.81
CA GLN A 172 9.87 -10.96 -17.47
C GLN A 172 9.65 -12.49 -17.38
N GLY A 173 8.44 -12.98 -17.71
CA GLY A 173 8.11 -14.41 -17.74
C GLY A 173 7.94 -15.04 -16.36
N PHE A 174 7.60 -14.27 -15.32
CA PHE A 174 7.19 -14.83 -14.04
C PHE A 174 5.76 -15.35 -14.14
N ALA A 175 5.52 -16.58 -13.71
CA ALA A 175 4.17 -17.14 -13.52
C ALA A 175 3.71 -16.91 -12.06
N GLU A 176 4.65 -17.01 -11.12
CA GLU A 176 4.45 -16.91 -9.71
C GLU A 176 5.55 -16.07 -9.05
N VAL A 177 5.26 -15.49 -7.89
CA VAL A 177 6.21 -14.72 -7.09
C VAL A 177 6.15 -15.12 -5.62
N PRO A 178 7.30 -15.14 -4.90
CA PRO A 178 7.34 -15.41 -3.47
C PRO A 178 6.78 -14.21 -2.71
N VAL A 179 5.74 -14.45 -1.93
CA VAL A 179 5.08 -13.44 -1.08
C VAL A 179 4.91 -13.96 0.33
N TYR A 180 4.81 -13.07 1.31
CA TYR A 180 4.39 -13.46 2.64
C TYR A 180 2.88 -13.80 2.66
N ARG A 181 2.48 -14.87 3.37
CA ARG A 181 1.06 -15.12 3.61
C ARG A 181 0.42 -13.95 4.37
N PRO A 182 -0.86 -13.63 4.17
CA PRO A 182 -1.56 -12.66 4.98
C PRO A 182 -1.57 -13.07 6.46
N LEU A 183 -1.42 -12.10 7.38
CA LEU A 183 -1.64 -12.36 8.79
C LEU A 183 -3.13 -12.57 9.05
N THR A 184 -3.43 -13.48 9.98
CA THR A 184 -4.76 -13.62 10.56
C THR A 184 -4.84 -12.82 11.86
N VAL A 185 -5.81 -11.91 11.98
CA VAL A 185 -5.98 -11.03 13.14
C VAL A 185 -7.28 -11.36 13.85
N GLY A 186 -7.19 -11.69 15.14
CA GLY A 186 -8.35 -11.83 16.00
C GLY A 186 -8.91 -10.45 16.38
N VAL A 187 -10.22 -10.27 16.31
CA VAL A 187 -10.91 -9.06 16.78
C VAL A 187 -11.93 -9.46 17.83
N LEU A 188 -11.71 -9.04 19.09
CA LEU A 188 -12.59 -9.32 20.22
C LEU A 188 -13.26 -8.03 20.72
N ALA A 189 -14.57 -7.95 20.66
CA ALA A 189 -15.35 -6.89 21.33
C ALA A 189 -15.77 -7.38 22.71
N THR A 190 -15.44 -6.63 23.77
CA THR A 190 -15.87 -6.94 25.14
C THR A 190 -16.87 -5.90 25.63
N GLY A 191 -17.94 -6.34 26.23
CA GLY A 191 -18.98 -5.49 26.80
C GLY A 191 -20.27 -6.24 27.05
N SER A 192 -20.71 -6.22 28.31
CA SER A 192 -21.99 -6.84 28.67
C SER A 192 -23.20 -6.14 28.05
N GLU A 193 -23.04 -4.92 27.55
CA GLU A 193 -24.05 -4.15 26.80
C GLU A 193 -24.14 -4.55 25.32
N LEU A 194 -23.18 -5.26 24.78
CA LEU A 194 -23.08 -5.54 23.34
C LEU A 194 -24.03 -6.64 22.89
N LEU A 195 -24.62 -6.42 21.73
CA LEU A 195 -25.39 -7.39 20.95
C LEU A 195 -24.78 -7.54 19.55
N ALA A 196 -24.94 -8.70 18.96
CA ALA A 196 -24.59 -8.85 17.55
C ALA A 196 -25.61 -8.08 16.66
N PRO A 197 -25.18 -7.45 15.57
CA PRO A 197 -26.10 -6.85 14.61
C PRO A 197 -27.11 -7.89 14.09
N GLY A 198 -28.40 -7.53 14.13
CA GLY A 198 -29.50 -8.43 13.76
C GLY A 198 -30.24 -9.04 14.95
N GLU A 199 -29.67 -9.02 16.16
CA GLU A 199 -30.39 -9.41 17.37
C GLU A 199 -31.44 -8.35 17.78
N THR A 200 -32.47 -8.76 18.54
CA THR A 200 -33.48 -7.82 19.04
C THR A 200 -32.88 -6.90 20.10
N LEU A 201 -32.95 -5.58 19.87
CA LEU A 201 -32.44 -4.60 20.81
C LEU A 201 -33.23 -4.64 22.12
N ALA A 202 -32.53 -4.83 23.23
CA ALA A 202 -33.09 -4.81 24.59
C ALA A 202 -32.69 -3.51 25.32
N PRO A 203 -33.41 -3.09 26.35
CA PRO A 203 -33.06 -1.94 27.19
C PRO A 203 -31.64 -2.09 27.74
N GLY A 204 -30.86 -1.00 27.67
CA GLY A 204 -29.47 -0.97 28.14
C GLY A 204 -28.45 -1.69 27.22
N LYS A 205 -28.87 -2.20 26.08
CA LYS A 205 -28.00 -2.85 25.09
C LYS A 205 -27.73 -1.94 23.90
N ILE A 206 -26.60 -2.17 23.26
CA ILE A 206 -26.19 -1.54 22.00
C ILE A 206 -25.60 -2.61 21.06
N TYR A 207 -25.51 -2.33 19.77
CA TYR A 207 -24.87 -3.23 18.83
C TYR A 207 -23.35 -3.06 18.79
N ASP A 208 -22.61 -4.16 18.60
CA ASP A 208 -21.15 -4.15 18.37
C ASP A 208 -20.81 -3.45 17.04
N ALA A 209 -20.57 -2.15 17.12
CA ALA A 209 -20.09 -1.35 15.99
C ALA A 209 -18.55 -1.41 15.83
N ASN A 210 -17.82 -1.43 16.96
CA ASN A 210 -16.36 -1.41 16.96
C ASN A 210 -15.76 -2.68 16.37
N GLY A 211 -16.27 -3.85 16.76
CA GLY A 211 -15.80 -5.13 16.23
C GLY A 211 -16.02 -5.24 14.71
N ILE A 212 -17.16 -4.75 14.20
CA ILE A 212 -17.45 -4.68 12.77
C ILE A 212 -16.49 -3.71 12.06
N GLN A 213 -16.34 -2.49 12.57
CA GLN A 213 -15.52 -1.45 11.95
C GLN A 213 -14.04 -1.85 11.91
N ASN A 214 -13.49 -2.31 13.04
CA ASN A 214 -12.10 -2.72 13.14
C ASN A 214 -11.82 -3.92 12.20
N ALA A 215 -12.70 -4.92 12.19
CA ALA A 215 -12.59 -6.09 11.29
C ALA A 215 -12.67 -5.68 9.82
N ALA A 216 -13.59 -4.79 9.44
CA ALA A 216 -13.70 -4.29 8.08
C ALA A 216 -12.43 -3.55 7.64
N ARG A 217 -11.90 -2.69 8.52
CA ARG A 217 -10.66 -1.94 8.23
C ARG A 217 -9.45 -2.85 8.09
N LEU A 218 -9.31 -3.87 8.94
CA LEU A 218 -8.23 -4.86 8.84
C LEU A 218 -8.33 -5.65 7.53
N ARG A 219 -9.53 -6.11 7.14
CA ARG A 219 -9.72 -6.79 5.85
C ARG A 219 -9.37 -5.89 4.65
N GLN A 220 -9.74 -4.61 4.70
CA GLN A 220 -9.38 -3.63 3.66
C GLN A 220 -7.85 -3.50 3.51
N MET A 221 -7.09 -3.72 4.59
CA MET A 221 -5.62 -3.71 4.60
C MET A 221 -5.00 -5.05 4.22
N GLY A 222 -5.81 -6.03 3.78
CA GLY A 222 -5.34 -7.34 3.30
C GLY A 222 -5.14 -8.39 4.40
N PHE A 223 -5.59 -8.16 5.64
CA PHE A 223 -5.51 -9.14 6.71
C PHE A 223 -6.70 -10.12 6.67
N ALA A 224 -6.47 -11.39 6.98
CA ALA A 224 -7.54 -12.31 7.35
C ALA A 224 -8.03 -11.96 8.77
N VAL A 225 -9.35 -12.05 9.03
CA VAL A 225 -9.91 -11.59 10.31
C VAL A 225 -10.89 -12.61 10.87
N GLN A 226 -10.65 -13.02 12.11
CA GLN A 226 -11.58 -13.76 12.95
C GLN A 226 -12.21 -12.81 13.97
N ARG A 227 -13.54 -12.64 13.95
CA ARG A 227 -14.25 -11.74 14.86
C ARG A 227 -15.05 -12.52 15.90
N ARG A 228 -14.93 -12.07 17.17
CA ARG A 228 -15.65 -12.58 18.32
C ARG A 228 -16.18 -11.45 19.20
N HIS A 229 -17.12 -11.74 20.08
CA HIS A 229 -17.54 -10.83 21.14
C HIS A 229 -17.89 -11.64 22.39
N CYS A 230 -17.69 -11.06 23.56
CA CYS A 230 -18.08 -11.64 24.83
C CYS A 230 -18.53 -10.55 25.85
N SER A 231 -19.18 -10.98 26.90
CA SER A 231 -19.51 -10.08 28.03
C SER A 231 -18.25 -9.72 28.86
N ASP A 232 -18.40 -8.73 29.75
CA ASP A 232 -17.35 -8.33 30.70
C ASP A 232 -17.22 -9.34 31.86
N ASP A 233 -16.92 -10.59 31.52
CA ASP A 233 -16.60 -11.68 32.45
C ASP A 233 -15.14 -12.07 32.23
N PRO A 234 -14.27 -11.96 33.26
CA PRO A 234 -12.85 -12.28 33.12
C PRO A 234 -12.59 -13.69 32.59
N THR A 235 -13.40 -14.68 32.98
CA THR A 235 -13.24 -16.08 32.57
C THR A 235 -13.54 -16.23 31.08
N LEU A 236 -14.62 -15.58 30.61
CA LEU A 236 -14.97 -15.58 29.20
C LEU A 236 -13.93 -14.82 28.36
N ILE A 237 -13.46 -13.69 28.85
CA ILE A 237 -12.42 -12.91 28.17
C ILE A 237 -11.12 -13.72 28.01
N VAL A 238 -10.69 -14.45 29.06
CA VAL A 238 -9.52 -15.36 29.00
C VAL A 238 -9.73 -16.43 27.93
N ALA A 239 -10.87 -17.15 27.98
CA ALA A 239 -11.16 -18.23 27.05
C ALA A 239 -11.16 -17.76 25.57
N GLU A 240 -11.81 -16.63 25.28
CA GLU A 240 -11.85 -16.06 23.92
C GLU A 240 -10.47 -15.57 23.45
N LEU A 241 -9.66 -14.98 24.36
CA LEU A 241 -8.30 -14.57 24.03
C LEU A 241 -7.40 -15.77 23.75
N GLU A 242 -7.44 -16.83 24.55
CA GLU A 242 -6.65 -18.06 24.35
C GLU A 242 -7.01 -18.71 23.01
N GLU A 243 -8.31 -18.78 22.68
CA GLU A 243 -8.74 -19.34 21.39
C GLU A 243 -8.25 -18.47 20.21
N LEU A 244 -8.39 -17.15 20.30
CA LEU A 244 -7.89 -16.24 19.27
C LEU A 244 -6.36 -16.27 19.17
N LEU A 245 -5.66 -16.33 20.30
CA LEU A 245 -4.20 -16.45 20.32
C LEU A 245 -3.73 -17.76 19.69
N THR A 246 -4.48 -18.83 19.81
CA THR A 246 -4.16 -20.11 19.14
C THR A 246 -4.32 -20.01 17.63
N GLY A 247 -5.41 -19.39 17.15
CA GLY A 247 -5.79 -19.34 15.72
C GLY A 247 -5.29 -18.13 14.92
N CYS A 248 -4.76 -17.08 15.58
CA CYS A 248 -4.39 -15.82 14.94
C CYS A 248 -2.94 -15.44 15.19
N ASP A 249 -2.39 -14.58 14.33
CA ASP A 249 -1.03 -14.03 14.45
C ASP A 249 -0.98 -12.82 15.40
N ALA A 250 -2.09 -12.13 15.58
CA ALA A 250 -2.25 -11.00 16.51
C ALA A 250 -3.71 -10.87 16.94
N VAL A 251 -3.95 -10.17 18.04
CA VAL A 251 -5.30 -9.92 18.56
C VAL A 251 -5.52 -8.42 18.82
N VAL A 252 -6.69 -7.93 18.45
CA VAL A 252 -7.15 -6.56 18.70
C VAL A 252 -8.44 -6.65 19.49
N THR A 253 -8.47 -6.04 20.70
CA THR A 253 -9.71 -5.96 21.49
C THR A 253 -10.27 -4.56 21.51
N SER A 254 -11.56 -4.40 21.76
CA SER A 254 -12.22 -3.12 21.98
C SER A 254 -13.18 -3.22 23.17
N GLY A 255 -13.12 -2.25 24.09
CA GLY A 255 -13.76 -2.27 25.39
C GLY A 255 -12.82 -2.76 26.50
N GLY A 256 -13.24 -2.66 27.76
CA GLY A 256 -12.58 -3.25 28.92
C GLY A 256 -11.14 -2.79 29.25
N VAL A 257 -10.64 -1.66 28.69
CA VAL A 257 -9.24 -1.25 28.81
C VAL A 257 -9.04 0.04 29.63
N SER A 258 -10.11 0.72 30.05
CA SER A 258 -10.03 1.98 30.80
C SER A 258 -9.72 1.75 32.30
N VAL A 259 -10.18 2.63 33.15
CA VAL A 259 -9.95 2.58 34.62
C VAL A 259 -11.23 2.26 35.39
N GLY A 260 -12.28 1.80 34.73
CA GLY A 260 -13.55 1.40 35.32
C GLY A 260 -13.46 0.09 36.09
N GLN A 261 -14.45 -0.15 36.96
CA GLN A 261 -14.51 -1.38 37.78
C GLN A 261 -14.66 -2.65 36.95
N LYS A 262 -15.09 -2.56 35.68
CA LYS A 262 -15.29 -3.65 34.75
C LYS A 262 -14.22 -3.74 33.62
N ASP A 263 -13.14 -2.98 33.75
CA ASP A 263 -12.04 -2.97 32.77
C ASP A 263 -11.05 -4.09 33.11
N TYR A 264 -11.39 -5.32 32.73
CA TYR A 264 -10.66 -6.53 33.11
C TYR A 264 -9.44 -6.85 32.23
N LEU A 265 -9.33 -6.28 31.01
CA LEU A 265 -8.27 -6.61 30.07
C LEU A 265 -6.85 -6.49 30.62
N PRO A 266 -6.49 -5.46 31.39
CA PRO A 266 -5.15 -5.38 31.97
C PRO A 266 -4.81 -6.55 32.91
N VAL A 267 -5.78 -6.96 33.75
CA VAL A 267 -5.60 -8.08 34.69
C VAL A 267 -5.60 -9.41 33.97
N VAL A 268 -6.48 -9.58 32.98
CA VAL A 268 -6.52 -10.77 32.14
C VAL A 268 -5.22 -10.98 31.37
N LEU A 269 -4.69 -9.90 30.76
CA LEU A 269 -3.40 -10.00 30.05
C LEU A 269 -2.25 -10.33 31.01
N GLU A 270 -2.24 -9.79 32.21
CA GLU A 270 -1.26 -10.12 33.23
C GLU A 270 -1.33 -11.63 33.61
N SER A 271 -2.54 -12.18 33.75
CA SER A 271 -2.73 -13.62 34.01
C SER A 271 -2.30 -14.52 32.88
N LEU A 272 -2.33 -14.03 31.63
CA LEU A 272 -1.82 -14.70 30.44
C LEU A 272 -0.31 -14.50 30.21
N GLY A 273 0.41 -13.91 31.20
CA GLY A 273 1.84 -13.68 31.11
C GLY A 273 2.25 -12.61 30.09
N ALA A 274 1.40 -11.61 29.85
CA ALA A 274 1.66 -10.58 28.87
C ALA A 274 2.89 -9.73 29.19
N GLU A 275 3.76 -9.52 28.21
CA GLU A 275 4.86 -8.58 28.24
C GLU A 275 4.38 -7.22 27.73
N PRO A 276 4.32 -6.17 28.58
CA PRO A 276 3.79 -4.89 28.14
C PRO A 276 4.73 -4.17 27.18
N VAL A 277 4.22 -3.74 26.05
CA VAL A 277 4.92 -2.83 25.11
C VAL A 277 4.72 -1.39 25.57
N PHE A 278 3.48 -1.01 25.87
CA PHE A 278 3.12 0.21 26.61
C PHE A 278 1.71 0.11 27.23
N SER A 279 1.46 0.93 28.24
CA SER A 279 0.14 1.07 28.86
C SER A 279 -0.24 2.56 28.92
N GLY A 280 -1.16 2.97 28.03
CA GLY A 280 -1.62 4.34 27.89
C GLY A 280 -0.75 5.22 26.99
N VAL A 281 -1.41 6.07 26.21
CA VAL A 281 -0.78 7.04 25.31
C VAL A 281 -1.23 8.46 25.67
N ALA A 282 -0.31 9.40 25.73
CA ALA A 282 -0.57 10.80 26.08
C ALA A 282 -1.23 11.56 24.92
N GLN A 283 -2.45 11.14 24.56
CA GLN A 283 -3.23 11.73 23.45
C GLN A 283 -4.74 11.77 23.75
N LYS A 284 -5.50 12.46 22.92
CA LYS A 284 -6.95 12.47 22.91
C LYS A 284 -7.45 12.41 21.44
N PRO A 285 -8.37 11.44 21.10
CA PRO A 285 -8.87 10.35 21.92
C PRO A 285 -7.89 9.17 22.01
N GLY A 286 -8.28 8.14 22.76
CA GLY A 286 -7.57 6.84 22.79
C GLY A 286 -6.45 6.74 23.82
N SER A 287 -6.40 7.62 24.83
CA SER A 287 -5.42 7.52 25.93
C SER A 287 -5.33 6.13 26.59
N PRO A 288 -6.42 5.43 26.93
CA PRO A 288 -6.35 4.15 27.62
C PRO A 288 -6.07 2.96 26.70
N MET A 289 -5.27 3.16 25.68
CA MET A 289 -4.80 2.05 24.82
C MET A 289 -3.69 1.26 25.54
N LEU A 290 -3.69 -0.08 25.37
CA LEU A 290 -2.63 -0.96 25.82
C LEU A 290 -2.13 -1.79 24.64
N ALA A 291 -0.82 -1.98 24.56
CA ALA A 291 -0.18 -2.93 23.65
C ALA A 291 0.75 -3.85 24.44
N ALA A 292 0.67 -5.14 24.18
CA ALA A 292 1.47 -6.17 24.85
C ALA A 292 1.83 -7.30 23.88
N LYS A 293 2.75 -8.18 24.32
CA LYS A 293 3.01 -9.47 23.70
C LYS A 293 2.48 -10.57 24.64
N VAL A 294 1.77 -11.52 24.08
CA VAL A 294 1.33 -12.76 24.76
C VAL A 294 1.80 -13.92 23.88
N GLU A 295 2.56 -14.84 24.42
CA GLU A 295 3.13 -15.98 23.67
C GLU A 295 3.83 -15.56 22.36
N GLY A 296 4.52 -14.43 22.38
CA GLY A 296 5.22 -13.89 21.21
C GLY A 296 4.31 -13.23 20.17
N LYS A 297 2.99 -13.09 20.40
CA LYS A 297 2.02 -12.44 19.53
C LYS A 297 1.61 -11.07 20.06
N LEU A 298 1.36 -10.12 19.16
CA LEU A 298 0.91 -8.78 19.55
C LEU A 298 -0.56 -8.78 19.92
N VAL A 299 -0.86 -8.18 21.06
CA VAL A 299 -2.21 -7.93 21.56
C VAL A 299 -2.40 -6.44 21.79
N PHE A 300 -3.44 -5.87 21.18
CA PHE A 300 -3.79 -4.46 21.30
C PHE A 300 -5.16 -4.32 21.95
N CYS A 301 -5.25 -3.58 23.04
CA CYS A 301 -6.52 -3.28 23.71
C CYS A 301 -6.91 -1.84 23.44
N LEU A 302 -7.99 -1.65 22.68
CA LEU A 302 -8.50 -0.34 22.27
C LEU A 302 -9.68 0.08 23.14
N SER A 303 -9.90 1.40 23.21
CA SER A 303 -11.04 1.97 23.89
C SER A 303 -12.38 1.46 23.33
N GLY A 304 -13.41 1.34 24.18
CA GLY A 304 -14.78 1.10 23.75
C GLY A 304 -15.44 2.25 22.98
N ASN A 305 -14.88 3.49 23.08
CA ASN A 305 -15.38 4.61 22.29
C ASN A 305 -15.00 4.47 20.81
N PRO A 306 -15.97 4.49 19.86
CA PRO A 306 -15.74 4.17 18.45
C PRO A 306 -14.62 4.97 17.77
N PHE A 307 -14.64 6.30 17.90
CA PHE A 307 -13.59 7.11 17.28
C PHE A 307 -12.21 6.91 17.97
N ALA A 308 -12.20 6.65 19.26
CA ALA A 308 -10.95 6.37 19.95
C ALA A 308 -10.32 5.06 19.46
N ALA A 309 -11.14 3.99 19.30
CA ALA A 309 -10.70 2.73 18.74
C ALA A 309 -10.18 2.90 17.30
N ALA A 310 -10.93 3.57 16.43
CA ALA A 310 -10.53 3.82 15.05
C ALA A 310 -9.23 4.62 14.94
N ALA A 311 -9.10 5.73 15.71
CA ALA A 311 -7.90 6.55 15.67
C ALA A 311 -6.63 5.78 16.12
N THR A 312 -6.73 4.98 17.18
CA THR A 312 -5.60 4.19 17.68
C THR A 312 -5.33 2.97 16.82
N LEU A 313 -6.34 2.39 16.16
CA LEU A 313 -6.16 1.36 15.13
C LEU A 313 -5.27 1.90 14.00
N GLU A 314 -5.59 3.07 13.46
CA GLU A 314 -4.82 3.69 12.37
C GLU A 314 -3.41 4.07 12.79
N GLN A 315 -3.24 4.62 13.99
CA GLN A 315 -1.97 5.18 14.44
C GLN A 315 -0.96 4.14 14.92
N TYR A 316 -1.42 3.03 15.51
CA TYR A 316 -0.53 2.08 16.19
C TYR A 316 -0.72 0.65 15.75
N VAL A 317 -1.96 0.18 15.61
CA VAL A 317 -2.24 -1.23 15.30
C VAL A 317 -1.87 -1.56 13.87
N LEU A 318 -2.39 -0.80 12.89
CA LEU A 318 -2.10 -1.03 11.48
C LEU A 318 -0.59 -0.92 11.17
N PRO A 319 0.14 0.12 11.63
CA PRO A 319 1.59 0.17 11.47
C PRO A 319 2.33 -1.06 11.99
N ALA A 320 1.98 -1.53 13.19
CA ALA A 320 2.60 -2.71 13.77
C ALA A 320 2.26 -3.99 13.00
N LEU A 321 1.01 -4.19 12.62
CA LEU A 321 0.57 -5.36 11.84
C LEU A 321 1.18 -5.38 10.43
N LEU A 322 1.27 -4.25 9.75
CA LEU A 322 1.94 -4.13 8.46
C LEU A 322 3.44 -4.46 8.57
N ARG A 323 4.09 -4.01 9.65
CA ARG A 323 5.49 -4.34 9.94
C ARG A 323 5.67 -5.82 10.22
N ALA A 324 4.80 -6.43 11.03
CA ALA A 324 4.79 -7.86 11.32
C ALA A 324 4.51 -8.71 10.07
N ALA A 325 3.66 -8.22 9.16
CA ALA A 325 3.39 -8.86 7.87
C ALA A 325 4.59 -8.83 6.90
N GLY A 326 5.70 -8.18 7.27
CA GLY A 326 6.91 -8.14 6.46
C GLY A 326 7.08 -6.88 5.62
N ARG A 327 6.16 -5.91 5.69
CA ARG A 327 6.26 -4.66 4.94
C ARG A 327 7.47 -3.83 5.41
N MET A 328 8.10 -3.10 4.49
CA MET A 328 9.15 -2.14 4.82
C MET A 328 8.62 -1.06 5.76
N GLU A 329 9.40 -0.67 6.77
CA GLU A 329 8.97 0.24 7.83
C GLU A 329 8.41 1.57 7.32
N LYS A 330 9.08 2.18 6.34
CA LYS A 330 8.63 3.43 5.70
C LYS A 330 7.20 3.33 5.15
N GLY A 331 6.78 2.16 4.70
CA GLY A 331 5.44 1.90 4.19
C GLY A 331 4.40 1.58 5.28
N CYS A 332 4.81 1.40 6.54
CA CYS A 332 3.90 1.07 7.63
C CYS A 332 3.29 2.30 8.31
N ILE A 333 3.98 3.44 8.24
CA ILE A 333 3.61 4.67 8.96
C ILE A 333 2.65 5.51 8.12
N LEU A 334 1.65 6.11 8.77
CA LEU A 334 0.72 7.01 8.09
C LEU A 334 1.46 8.20 7.47
N PRO A 335 1.24 8.52 6.19
CA PRO A 335 1.83 9.69 5.55
C PRO A 335 1.41 10.98 6.28
N ARG A 336 2.40 11.83 6.56
CA ARG A 336 2.19 13.15 7.18
C ARG A 336 2.34 14.25 6.14
N THR A 337 1.39 15.16 6.11
CA THR A 337 1.40 16.32 5.19
C THR A 337 0.82 17.55 5.90
N LYS A 338 1.29 18.72 5.55
CA LYS A 338 0.65 19.98 5.96
C LYS A 338 -0.49 20.31 5.01
N ARG A 339 -1.62 20.75 5.58
CA ARG A 339 -2.79 21.18 4.82
C ARG A 339 -3.46 22.38 5.46
N THR A 340 -4.11 23.20 4.65
CA THR A 340 -4.85 24.36 5.09
C THR A 340 -6.24 23.94 5.59
N LEU A 341 -6.58 24.33 6.82
CA LEU A 341 -7.92 24.13 7.37
C LEU A 341 -8.99 24.94 6.63
N THR A 342 -10.08 24.30 6.28
CA THR A 342 -11.29 25.00 5.78
C THR A 342 -12.33 25.24 6.87
N THR A 343 -12.24 24.51 7.99
CA THR A 343 -13.10 24.65 9.17
C THR A 343 -12.24 24.77 10.43
N GLY A 344 -12.70 25.50 11.42
CA GLY A 344 -11.97 25.69 12.68
C GLY A 344 -12.26 24.62 13.73
N PHE A 345 -11.49 24.63 14.83
CA PHE A 345 -11.76 23.87 16.04
C PHE A 345 -11.55 24.76 17.25
N SER A 346 -12.62 25.02 18.03
CA SER A 346 -12.68 26.05 19.05
C SER A 346 -12.02 25.71 20.39
N LYS A 347 -11.69 24.41 20.65
CA LYS A 347 -11.12 23.98 21.92
C LYS A 347 -9.60 23.95 21.88
N ALA A 348 -8.96 24.59 22.86
CA ALA A 348 -7.52 24.42 23.07
C ALA A 348 -7.17 22.98 23.47
N SER A 349 -5.97 22.54 23.06
CA SER A 349 -5.48 21.19 23.29
C SER A 349 -4.42 21.19 24.40
N LYS A 350 -4.79 20.75 25.63
CA LYS A 350 -3.82 20.59 26.72
C LYS A 350 -2.80 19.49 26.48
N GLY A 351 -3.17 18.44 25.73
CA GLY A 351 -2.32 17.32 25.30
C GLY A 351 -2.45 17.12 23.79
N ASN A 352 -1.68 16.19 23.24
CA ASN A 352 -1.80 15.83 21.82
C ASN A 352 -3.24 15.44 21.48
N ARG A 353 -3.80 16.01 20.43
CA ARG A 353 -5.18 15.77 20.01
C ARG A 353 -5.22 15.38 18.55
N TYR A 354 -5.98 14.34 18.27
CA TYR A 354 -6.26 13.88 16.92
C TYR A 354 -7.75 14.05 16.60
N LEU A 355 -8.02 14.73 15.50
CA LEU A 355 -9.39 15.00 15.05
C LEU A 355 -9.62 14.30 13.73
N ARG A 356 -10.73 13.56 13.61
CA ARG A 356 -11.16 13.02 12.32
C ARG A 356 -11.41 14.15 11.34
N ALA A 357 -10.99 13.96 10.09
CA ALA A 357 -11.08 15.00 9.10
C ALA A 357 -11.20 14.43 7.69
N LYS A 358 -11.64 15.28 6.75
CA LYS A 358 -11.69 15.01 5.33
C LYS A 358 -10.69 15.90 4.61
N ALA A 359 -9.64 15.29 4.08
CA ALA A 359 -8.66 15.94 3.24
C ALA A 359 -9.05 15.84 1.76
N SER A 360 -8.87 16.94 1.01
CA SER A 360 -9.08 17.00 -0.43
C SER A 360 -8.13 18.05 -1.02
N GLY A 361 -7.35 17.68 -2.04
CA GLY A 361 -6.31 18.57 -2.57
C GLY A 361 -5.37 19.07 -1.48
N GLY A 362 -5.09 20.36 -1.44
CA GLY A 362 -4.24 21.03 -0.43
C GLY A 362 -4.94 21.38 0.88
N THR A 363 -6.23 21.04 1.05
CA THR A 363 -7.07 21.47 2.18
C THR A 363 -7.54 20.30 3.04
N VAL A 364 -8.00 20.62 4.26
CA VAL A 364 -8.60 19.67 5.19
C VAL A 364 -9.77 20.30 5.93
N ALA A 365 -10.88 19.57 6.05
CA ALA A 365 -12.07 19.96 6.78
C ALA A 365 -12.27 19.06 8.00
N ILE A 366 -12.52 19.65 9.15
CA ILE A 366 -12.93 18.96 10.37
C ILE A 366 -14.47 18.94 10.38
N PRO A 367 -15.15 17.76 10.43
CA PRO A 367 -16.61 17.69 10.42
C PRO A 367 -17.24 18.43 11.60
N GLY A 368 -18.48 18.91 11.46
CA GLY A 368 -19.25 19.55 12.52
C GLY A 368 -19.02 21.05 12.66
N GLU A 369 -18.49 21.74 11.62
CA GLU A 369 -18.36 23.20 11.55
C GLU A 369 -17.79 23.86 12.84
N GLY A 370 -16.79 23.21 13.44
CA GLY A 370 -16.18 23.69 14.69
C GLY A 370 -16.97 23.37 15.95
N ASN A 371 -18.13 22.71 15.86
CA ASN A 371 -18.86 22.24 17.04
C ASN A 371 -18.07 21.12 17.73
N ALA A 372 -17.54 21.45 18.90
CA ALA A 372 -16.71 20.53 19.67
C ALA A 372 -17.48 19.29 20.19
N GLU A 373 -18.80 19.32 20.23
CA GLU A 373 -19.65 18.18 20.62
C GLU A 373 -19.74 17.15 19.50
N ALA A 374 -19.70 17.59 18.22
CA ALA A 374 -19.60 16.71 17.04
C ALA A 374 -18.29 15.88 17.03
N HIS A 375 -17.31 16.27 17.87
CA HIS A 375 -16.03 15.56 18.05
C HIS A 375 -15.99 14.65 19.28
N SER A 376 -17.14 14.30 19.84
CA SER A 376 -17.21 13.27 20.89
C SER A 376 -16.56 11.97 20.38
N SER A 377 -15.74 11.33 21.21
CA SER A 377 -15.13 10.04 20.88
C SER A 377 -16.14 8.91 20.70
N GLY A 378 -17.36 9.08 21.23
CA GLY A 378 -18.48 8.15 21.05
C GLY A 378 -19.29 8.36 19.77
N SER A 379 -19.07 9.43 18.99
CA SER A 379 -19.83 9.68 17.76
C SER A 379 -19.30 8.82 16.60
N LEU A 380 -20.10 7.82 16.23
CA LEU A 380 -19.78 6.87 15.15
C LEU A 380 -20.01 7.50 13.77
N SER A 381 -21.17 8.16 13.56
CA SER A 381 -21.56 8.72 12.25
C SER A 381 -20.60 9.79 11.74
N ALA A 382 -19.99 10.55 12.63
CA ALA A 382 -19.05 11.61 12.26
C ALA A 382 -17.71 11.11 11.65
N MET A 383 -17.50 9.79 11.56
CA MET A 383 -16.36 9.19 10.84
C MET A 383 -16.66 8.97 9.35
N ILE A 384 -17.93 9.00 8.93
CA ILE A 384 -18.32 8.77 7.54
C ILE A 384 -17.71 9.86 6.65
N GLY A 385 -16.96 9.43 5.63
CA GLY A 385 -16.27 10.32 4.69
C GLY A 385 -14.95 10.91 5.19
N CYS A 386 -14.53 10.62 6.44
CA CYS A 386 -13.20 10.99 6.93
C CYS A 386 -12.14 10.05 6.33
N ASN A 387 -11.01 10.62 5.93
CA ASN A 387 -9.88 9.91 5.33
C ASN A 387 -8.53 10.26 5.97
N CYS A 388 -8.55 11.01 7.07
CA CYS A 388 -7.34 11.44 7.77
C CYS A 388 -7.62 11.83 9.21
N LEU A 389 -6.53 12.03 9.96
CA LEU A 389 -6.53 12.68 11.27
C LEU A 389 -5.78 14.01 11.17
N VAL A 390 -6.37 15.08 11.72
CA VAL A 390 -5.65 16.33 12.00
C VAL A 390 -4.99 16.19 13.36
N GLU A 391 -3.68 16.45 13.42
CA GLU A 391 -2.91 16.46 14.66
C GLU A 391 -2.82 17.88 15.21
N LEU A 392 -3.24 18.08 16.43
CA LEU A 392 -3.04 19.31 17.22
C LEU A 392 -2.09 18.98 18.37
N PRO A 393 -0.85 19.52 18.35
CA PRO A 393 0.12 19.28 19.41
C PRO A 393 -0.36 19.77 20.79
N ALA A 394 0.24 19.22 21.86
CA ALA A 394 0.00 19.69 23.22
C ALA A 394 0.31 21.20 23.34
N GLY A 395 -0.58 21.94 24.01
CA GLY A 395 -0.46 23.38 24.15
C GLY A 395 -1.04 24.21 23.00
N SER A 396 -1.53 23.57 21.92
CA SER A 396 -2.19 24.32 20.83
C SER A 396 -3.45 25.06 21.34
N GLY A 397 -3.60 26.30 20.90
CA GLY A 397 -4.84 27.07 21.05
C GLY A 397 -5.94 26.52 20.13
N PRO A 398 -7.12 27.21 20.11
CA PRO A 398 -8.11 27.02 19.09
C PRO A 398 -7.47 27.26 17.70
N VAL A 399 -7.85 26.44 16.69
CA VAL A 399 -7.39 26.61 15.30
C VAL A 399 -8.52 27.15 14.42
N LYS A 400 -8.17 28.00 13.46
CA LYS A 400 -9.12 28.74 12.61
C LYS A 400 -9.01 28.29 11.16
N PRO A 401 -10.06 28.50 10.33
CA PRO A 401 -9.95 28.37 8.89
C PRO A 401 -8.78 29.22 8.35
N GLY A 402 -8.04 28.69 7.38
CA GLY A 402 -6.85 29.30 6.80
C GLY A 402 -5.53 28.94 7.48
N GLU A 403 -5.54 28.34 8.68
CA GLU A 403 -4.32 27.88 9.35
C GLU A 403 -3.82 26.56 8.77
N GLU A 404 -2.50 26.37 8.74
CA GLU A 404 -1.88 25.09 8.40
C GLU A 404 -1.84 24.15 9.60
N VAL A 405 -2.18 22.88 9.35
CA VAL A 405 -2.12 21.80 10.35
C VAL A 405 -1.46 20.55 9.78
N GLU A 406 -0.89 19.75 10.68
CA GLU A 406 -0.41 18.42 10.34
C GLU A 406 -1.58 17.45 10.15
N VAL A 407 -1.52 16.67 9.07
CA VAL A 407 -2.53 15.69 8.69
C VAL A 407 -1.88 14.33 8.51
N LEU A 408 -2.41 13.32 9.17
CA LEU A 408 -2.06 11.91 8.99
C LEU A 408 -3.10 11.29 8.05
N SER A 409 -2.70 10.97 6.84
CA SER A 409 -3.60 10.41 5.82
C SER A 409 -3.77 8.90 5.98
N PHE A 410 -5.02 8.40 5.92
CA PHE A 410 -5.26 6.95 5.90
C PHE A 410 -4.78 6.36 4.57
N VAL A 411 -4.21 5.18 4.63
CA VAL A 411 -3.80 4.39 3.46
C VAL A 411 -4.91 3.39 3.15
N TYR A 412 -5.30 3.28 1.89
CA TYR A 412 -6.34 2.37 1.41
C TYR A 412 -5.74 1.35 0.46
#